data_c2dad7653032a6c538aa9ba1b7c17714
#
_entry.id   c2dad7653032a6c538aa9ba1b7c17714
#
_cell.length_a   1.000
_cell.length_b   1.000
_cell.length_c   1.000
_cell.angle_alpha   90.00
_cell.angle_beta   90.00
_cell.angle_gamma   90.00
#
_symmetry.space_group_name_H-M   'P 1'
#
loop_
_entity.id
_entity.type
_entity.pdbx_description
1 polymer ?
#
loop_
_entity_poly.entity_id
_entity_poly.type
_entity_poly.pdbx_seq_one_letter_code
_entity_poly.pdbx_strand_id
1 'polypeptide(L)'
;MKQFSLVLAFFTFWAYSGHSQQTKVLFIGNSYTGVNDLPNMFKNLALSMGDSVTIDSNTPGGFTFNQHSTNATTLQKIQQGNWDFIIVQGQSQEPAFPPSQVSTQTYPFAKKLDSLIQVYNPCAETVFYMTWGRKNGDASNCASYPVICTYEGMQQRLRESYLEMSQNNQATCAPVGVAWRNFRNLYPTTELYQSDESHPLEEGTYLAACVFYATIFRKSCQGTPYMGTGITNSDGFNIQTVACATVLDSLENWQQYGSLPAARFTFAQTANQVNFTNQSLRATQYSWNFGDGSALSTQNNPQHTYTSTGQYIVTLTALTACGDSNKYTDTITVSAVPNGINELENDPGIQIHYQQGLLKWATTQNLKDITLYDAEGKIVYQNAISQGIQEARLSLTTGIYWVRFNTKSGQIIKSRFAIVQ
;
A
#
# COMPACT_ATOMS: atom_id res chain seq x y z
N MET A 1 58.52 34.11 6.20
CA MET A 1 57.26 34.53 5.58
C MET A 1 56.65 33.32 4.91
N LYS A 2 55.62 32.73 5.52
CA LYS A 2 54.86 31.61 4.94
C LYS A 2 53.58 32.21 4.30
N GLN A 3 53.47 32.07 2.99
CA GLN A 3 52.24 32.46 2.23
C GLN A 3 51.18 31.41 2.49
N PHE A 4 50.02 31.86 2.99
CA PHE A 4 48.78 31.09 3.03
C PHE A 4 48.00 31.37 1.75
N SER A 5 47.83 30.35 0.90
CA SER A 5 46.93 30.41 -0.25
C SER A 5 45.54 30.06 0.20
N LEU A 6 44.63 31.04 0.09
CA LEU A 6 43.21 30.86 0.35
C LEU A 6 42.56 30.28 -0.90
N VAL A 7 42.12 29.01 -0.85
CA VAL A 7 41.32 28.38 -1.91
C VAL A 7 39.85 28.75 -1.68
N LEU A 8 39.32 29.64 -2.51
CA LEU A 8 37.89 29.98 -2.53
C LEU A 8 37.16 28.87 -3.30
N ALA A 9 36.40 28.03 -2.60
CA ALA A 9 35.50 27.07 -3.24
C ALA A 9 34.20 27.80 -3.65
N PHE A 10 34.01 27.98 -4.95
CA PHE A 10 32.74 28.42 -5.50
C PHE A 10 31.72 27.28 -5.44
N PHE A 11 30.77 27.35 -4.52
CA PHE A 11 29.57 26.54 -4.55
C PHE A 11 28.59 27.15 -5.58
N THR A 12 28.54 26.57 -6.77
CA THR A 12 27.45 26.87 -7.72
C THR A 12 26.18 26.22 -7.23
N PHE A 13 25.27 27.03 -6.65
CA PHE A 13 23.89 26.63 -6.43
C PHE A 13 23.21 26.46 -7.78
N TRP A 14 23.04 25.21 -8.22
CA TRP A 14 22.10 24.91 -9.27
C TRP A 14 20.70 25.07 -8.69
N ALA A 15 20.05 26.17 -9.03
CA ALA A 15 18.62 26.29 -8.82
C ALA A 15 17.93 25.26 -9.73
N TYR A 16 17.49 24.17 -9.14
CA TYR A 16 16.54 23.28 -9.82
C TYR A 16 15.27 24.10 -10.03
N SER A 17 15.09 24.60 -11.23
CA SER A 17 13.79 25.10 -11.69
C SER A 17 12.88 23.87 -11.79
N GLY A 18 12.19 23.55 -10.70
CA GLY A 18 11.11 22.59 -10.72
C GLY A 18 10.06 23.10 -11.69
N HIS A 19 10.11 22.64 -12.96
CA HIS A 19 8.95 22.74 -13.83
C HIS A 19 7.88 21.89 -13.16
N SER A 20 6.88 22.56 -12.58
CA SER A 20 5.63 21.88 -12.21
C SER A 20 5.13 21.17 -13.47
N GLN A 21 5.22 19.86 -13.49
CA GLN A 21 4.72 19.06 -14.61
C GLN A 21 3.23 19.35 -14.70
N GLN A 22 2.78 19.77 -15.88
CA GLN A 22 1.38 20.11 -16.11
C GLN A 22 0.55 18.84 -16.07
N THR A 23 -0.37 18.72 -15.10
CA THR A 23 -1.27 17.57 -14.97
C THR A 23 -2.29 17.57 -16.11
N LYS A 24 -2.47 16.43 -16.78
CA LYS A 24 -3.41 16.26 -17.91
C LYS A 24 -4.59 15.39 -17.50
N VAL A 25 -5.78 15.94 -17.59
CA VAL A 25 -7.01 15.28 -17.13
C VAL A 25 -8.03 15.21 -18.26
N LEU A 26 -8.51 14.00 -18.57
CA LEU A 26 -9.60 13.76 -19.49
C LEU A 26 -10.89 13.45 -18.73
N PHE A 27 -11.97 14.19 -19.04
CA PHE A 27 -13.30 13.92 -18.50
C PHE A 27 -14.16 13.18 -19.53
N ILE A 28 -14.60 11.99 -19.18
CA ILE A 28 -15.56 11.18 -19.96
C ILE A 28 -16.83 11.05 -19.13
N GLY A 29 -17.94 11.58 -19.62
CA GLY A 29 -19.18 11.61 -18.85
C GLY A 29 -20.37 12.08 -19.69
N ASN A 30 -21.39 12.54 -19.00
CA ASN A 30 -22.59 13.06 -19.63
C ASN A 30 -22.96 14.45 -19.11
N SER A 31 -24.24 14.81 -19.12
CA SER A 31 -24.71 16.12 -18.64
C SER A 31 -24.31 16.44 -17.18
N TYR A 32 -24.13 15.44 -16.31
CA TYR A 32 -23.65 15.66 -14.94
C TYR A 32 -22.21 16.17 -14.89
N THR A 33 -21.43 15.88 -15.91
CA THR A 33 -20.08 16.42 -16.09
C THR A 33 -20.08 17.70 -16.95
N GLY A 34 -20.99 17.80 -17.94
CA GLY A 34 -21.00 18.90 -18.89
C GLY A 34 -21.72 20.16 -18.40
N VAL A 35 -22.73 20.02 -17.53
CA VAL A 35 -23.49 21.16 -16.99
C VAL A 35 -22.59 22.05 -16.14
N ASN A 36 -22.74 23.37 -16.26
CA ASN A 36 -21.91 24.39 -15.63
C ASN A 36 -20.41 24.24 -15.92
N ASP A 37 -20.06 23.48 -16.98
CA ASP A 37 -18.68 23.27 -17.43
C ASP A 37 -17.74 22.81 -16.31
N LEU A 38 -18.11 21.72 -15.62
CA LEU A 38 -17.34 21.14 -14.52
C LEU A 38 -15.84 20.97 -14.84
N PRO A 39 -15.43 20.51 -16.06
CA PRO A 39 -14.00 20.41 -16.38
C PRO A 39 -13.25 21.74 -16.29
N ASN A 40 -13.81 22.82 -16.83
CA ASN A 40 -13.18 24.15 -16.71
C ASN A 40 -13.28 24.71 -15.29
N MET A 41 -14.35 24.45 -14.56
CA MET A 41 -14.46 24.83 -13.15
C MET A 41 -13.36 24.17 -12.32
N PHE A 42 -13.12 22.89 -12.49
CA PHE A 42 -12.01 22.17 -11.88
C PHE A 42 -10.64 22.77 -12.25
N LYS A 43 -10.43 23.03 -13.56
CA LYS A 43 -9.18 23.66 -14.05
C LYS A 43 -8.95 25.02 -13.40
N ASN A 44 -9.95 25.88 -13.34
CA ASN A 44 -9.83 27.22 -12.77
C ASN A 44 -9.52 27.16 -11.25
N LEU A 45 -10.16 26.22 -10.54
CA LEU A 45 -9.88 25.96 -9.14
C LEU A 45 -8.42 25.51 -8.97
N ALA A 46 -7.94 24.53 -9.73
CA ALA A 46 -6.57 24.04 -9.66
C ALA A 46 -5.56 25.16 -9.94
N LEU A 47 -5.78 25.95 -10.99
CA LEU A 47 -4.92 27.10 -11.34
C LEU A 47 -4.88 28.12 -10.20
N SER A 48 -6.00 28.39 -9.54
CA SER A 48 -6.07 29.32 -8.41
C SER A 48 -5.28 28.85 -7.19
N MET A 49 -5.08 27.53 -7.09
CA MET A 49 -4.26 26.89 -6.05
C MET A 49 -2.79 26.72 -6.45
N GLY A 50 -2.40 27.18 -7.64
CA GLY A 50 -1.04 27.10 -8.17
C GLY A 50 -0.71 25.78 -8.88
N ASP A 51 -1.70 24.89 -9.07
CA ASP A 51 -1.52 23.62 -9.78
C ASP A 51 -1.88 23.78 -11.27
N SER A 52 -0.92 23.52 -12.16
CA SER A 52 -1.11 23.65 -13.61
C SER A 52 -1.81 22.43 -14.19
N VAL A 53 -2.93 22.64 -14.89
CA VAL A 53 -3.77 21.58 -15.45
C VAL A 53 -4.14 21.86 -16.90
N THR A 54 -4.02 20.84 -17.74
CA THR A 54 -4.66 20.77 -19.05
C THR A 54 -5.83 19.79 -19.00
N ILE A 55 -6.98 20.20 -19.52
CA ILE A 55 -8.17 19.36 -19.54
C ILE A 55 -8.64 19.13 -20.98
N ASP A 56 -9.29 17.99 -21.20
CA ASP A 56 -10.16 17.74 -22.35
C ASP A 56 -11.40 16.95 -21.87
N SER A 57 -12.46 16.92 -22.68
CA SER A 57 -13.68 16.25 -22.26
C SER A 57 -14.49 15.69 -23.43
N ASN A 58 -15.29 14.65 -23.15
CA ASN A 58 -16.39 14.19 -24.00
C ASN A 58 -17.60 13.86 -23.12
N THR A 59 -18.60 14.73 -23.14
CA THR A 59 -19.72 14.72 -22.18
C THR A 59 -21.11 14.81 -22.87
N PRO A 60 -21.43 13.94 -23.85
CA PRO A 60 -22.73 13.96 -24.50
C PRO A 60 -23.84 13.57 -23.51
N GLY A 61 -24.99 14.30 -23.59
CA GLY A 61 -26.10 14.15 -22.64
C GLY A 61 -26.61 12.70 -22.54
N GLY A 62 -26.80 12.22 -21.31
CA GLY A 62 -27.37 10.91 -21.01
C GLY A 62 -26.50 9.69 -21.32
N PHE A 63 -25.26 9.86 -21.79
CA PHE A 63 -24.39 8.74 -22.14
C PHE A 63 -24.11 7.82 -20.96
N THR A 64 -24.06 6.53 -21.27
CA THR A 64 -23.72 5.42 -20.38
C THR A 64 -22.27 4.98 -20.58
N PHE A 65 -21.73 4.16 -19.70
CA PHE A 65 -20.42 3.52 -19.92
C PHE A 65 -20.41 2.70 -21.22
N ASN A 66 -21.51 2.00 -21.52
CA ASN A 66 -21.65 1.23 -22.76
C ASN A 66 -21.47 2.12 -23.99
N GLN A 67 -22.19 3.23 -24.06
CA GLN A 67 -22.10 4.16 -25.19
C GLN A 67 -20.70 4.75 -25.32
N HIS A 68 -20.06 5.16 -24.23
CA HIS A 68 -18.68 5.63 -24.25
C HIS A 68 -17.71 4.56 -24.74
N SER A 69 -17.91 3.29 -24.36
CA SER A 69 -17.02 2.18 -24.73
C SER A 69 -16.97 1.88 -26.25
N THR A 70 -17.86 2.51 -27.03
CA THR A 70 -17.95 2.37 -28.49
C THR A 70 -17.99 3.72 -29.22
N ASN A 71 -18.03 4.83 -28.51
CA ASN A 71 -18.09 6.16 -29.10
C ASN A 71 -16.74 6.57 -29.68
N ALA A 72 -16.72 6.92 -30.98
CA ALA A 72 -15.50 7.25 -31.70
C ALA A 72 -14.72 8.41 -31.06
N THR A 73 -15.40 9.47 -30.62
CA THR A 73 -14.77 10.63 -29.97
C THR A 73 -14.14 10.25 -28.62
N THR A 74 -14.84 9.47 -27.79
CA THR A 74 -14.29 8.96 -26.53
C THR A 74 -13.02 8.13 -26.78
N LEU A 75 -13.11 7.18 -27.71
CA LEU A 75 -11.98 6.29 -28.02
C LEU A 75 -10.79 7.07 -28.60
N GLN A 76 -11.02 8.02 -29.49
CA GLN A 76 -9.99 8.88 -30.05
C GLN A 76 -9.25 9.68 -28.94
N LYS A 77 -10.01 10.25 -27.98
CA LYS A 77 -9.41 11.01 -26.85
C LYS A 77 -8.60 10.12 -25.93
N ILE A 78 -9.08 8.91 -25.61
CA ILE A 78 -8.29 7.93 -24.84
C ILE A 78 -7.01 7.55 -25.62
N GLN A 79 -7.10 7.33 -26.92
CA GLN A 79 -6.00 6.93 -27.80
C GLN A 79 -4.95 8.03 -28.02
N GLN A 80 -5.23 9.29 -27.73
CA GLN A 80 -4.22 10.35 -27.77
C GLN A 80 -3.03 10.03 -26.86
N GLY A 81 -3.25 9.26 -25.79
CA GLY A 81 -2.21 8.92 -24.83
C GLY A 81 -1.79 10.13 -23.98
N ASN A 82 -0.85 9.89 -23.09
CA ASN A 82 -0.22 10.88 -22.21
C ASN A 82 -1.19 11.68 -21.30
N TRP A 83 -2.29 11.06 -20.86
CA TRP A 83 -3.11 11.51 -19.77
C TRP A 83 -2.52 11.06 -18.43
N ASP A 84 -2.62 11.90 -17.39
CA ASP A 84 -2.27 11.52 -16.02
C ASP A 84 -3.50 10.97 -15.27
N PHE A 85 -4.68 11.55 -15.55
CA PHE A 85 -5.95 11.10 -14.98
C PHE A 85 -7.02 11.04 -16.06
N ILE A 86 -7.83 9.98 -16.05
CA ILE A 86 -9.02 9.87 -16.88
C ILE A 86 -10.23 9.61 -15.98
N ILE A 87 -11.09 10.61 -15.88
CA ILE A 87 -12.31 10.57 -15.09
C ILE A 87 -13.41 9.96 -15.94
N VAL A 88 -14.07 8.93 -15.42
CA VAL A 88 -15.15 8.24 -16.11
C VAL A 88 -16.44 8.26 -15.29
N GLN A 89 -17.53 8.78 -15.89
CA GLN A 89 -18.84 8.92 -15.27
C GLN A 89 -19.88 8.21 -16.14
N GLY A 90 -20.64 7.32 -15.51
CA GLY A 90 -21.76 6.64 -16.15
C GLY A 90 -23.07 7.42 -16.08
N GLN A 91 -24.12 6.85 -16.67
CA GLN A 91 -25.47 7.42 -16.59
C GLN A 91 -25.93 7.50 -15.12
N SER A 92 -26.65 8.55 -14.76
CA SER A 92 -26.97 8.90 -13.37
C SER A 92 -27.76 7.85 -12.58
N GLN A 93 -28.55 7.02 -13.24
CA GLN A 93 -29.41 6.02 -12.61
C GLN A 93 -28.85 4.60 -12.68
N GLU A 94 -28.17 4.23 -13.79
CA GLU A 94 -27.73 2.85 -14.03
C GLU A 94 -26.94 2.23 -12.86
N PRO A 95 -25.96 2.92 -12.24
CA PRO A 95 -25.24 2.33 -11.11
C PRO A 95 -26.09 2.18 -9.84
N ALA A 96 -27.27 2.81 -9.77
CA ALA A 96 -28.19 2.67 -8.65
C ALA A 96 -29.18 1.51 -8.78
N PHE A 97 -29.27 0.87 -9.94
CA PHE A 97 -30.20 -0.23 -10.19
C PHE A 97 -29.85 -1.50 -9.37
N PRO A 98 -30.74 -2.54 -9.43
CA PRO A 98 -30.46 -3.79 -8.70
C PRO A 98 -29.08 -4.36 -9.01
N PRO A 99 -28.37 -4.94 -8.03
CA PRO A 99 -27.01 -5.48 -8.22
C PRO A 99 -26.87 -6.44 -9.41
N SER A 100 -27.89 -7.30 -9.65
CA SER A 100 -27.92 -8.21 -10.80
C SER A 100 -27.97 -7.49 -12.15
N GLN A 101 -28.63 -6.33 -12.21
CA GLN A 101 -28.69 -5.51 -13.41
C GLN A 101 -27.38 -4.75 -13.61
N VAL A 102 -26.85 -4.13 -12.56
CA VAL A 102 -25.59 -3.39 -12.59
C VAL A 102 -24.42 -4.29 -12.99
N SER A 103 -24.38 -5.53 -12.46
CA SER A 103 -23.33 -6.49 -12.78
C SER A 103 -23.27 -6.89 -14.26
N THR A 104 -24.39 -6.81 -14.98
CA THR A 104 -24.47 -7.19 -16.39
C THR A 104 -24.53 -6.01 -17.36
N GLN A 105 -25.09 -4.87 -16.93
CA GLN A 105 -25.35 -3.74 -17.82
C GLN A 105 -24.41 -2.54 -17.59
N THR A 106 -23.69 -2.49 -16.45
CA THR A 106 -22.83 -1.35 -16.09
C THR A 106 -21.37 -1.78 -15.94
N TYR A 107 -21.08 -2.75 -15.08
CA TYR A 107 -19.70 -3.15 -14.75
C TYR A 107 -18.87 -3.65 -15.94
N PRO A 108 -19.40 -4.44 -16.91
CA PRO A 108 -18.60 -4.87 -18.05
C PRO A 108 -18.08 -3.71 -18.91
N PHE A 109 -18.86 -2.64 -19.02
CA PHE A 109 -18.49 -1.47 -19.80
C PHE A 109 -17.57 -0.52 -19.04
N ALA A 110 -17.74 -0.39 -17.73
CA ALA A 110 -16.78 0.30 -16.88
C ALA A 110 -15.40 -0.38 -16.97
N LYS A 111 -15.35 -1.71 -16.85
CA LYS A 111 -14.13 -2.50 -17.02
C LYS A 111 -13.52 -2.36 -18.42
N LYS A 112 -14.36 -2.35 -19.47
CA LYS A 112 -13.88 -2.17 -20.85
C LYS A 112 -13.23 -0.80 -21.03
N LEU A 113 -13.81 0.27 -20.49
CA LEU A 113 -13.23 1.60 -20.54
C LEU A 113 -11.91 1.67 -19.78
N ASP A 114 -11.86 1.15 -18.56
CA ASP A 114 -10.63 1.08 -17.78
C ASP A 114 -9.54 0.31 -18.52
N SER A 115 -9.86 -0.86 -19.09
CA SER A 115 -8.89 -1.65 -19.88
C SER A 115 -8.36 -0.88 -21.09
N LEU A 116 -9.19 -0.10 -21.78
CA LEU A 116 -8.75 0.77 -22.88
C LEU A 116 -7.86 1.90 -22.39
N ILE A 117 -8.18 2.49 -21.24
CA ILE A 117 -7.34 3.51 -20.59
C ILE A 117 -5.96 2.94 -20.30
N GLN A 118 -5.89 1.77 -19.66
CA GLN A 118 -4.61 1.13 -19.31
C GLN A 118 -3.77 0.74 -20.55
N VAL A 119 -4.42 0.35 -21.65
CA VAL A 119 -3.72 0.02 -22.90
C VAL A 119 -3.05 1.25 -23.54
N TYR A 120 -3.78 2.37 -23.61
CA TYR A 120 -3.29 3.56 -24.31
C TYR A 120 -2.60 4.58 -23.39
N ASN A 121 -2.85 4.51 -22.09
CA ASN A 121 -2.29 5.38 -21.06
C ASN A 121 -1.88 4.54 -19.85
N PRO A 122 -0.86 3.69 -19.94
CA PRO A 122 -0.51 2.73 -18.89
C PRO A 122 -0.10 3.40 -17.57
N CYS A 123 0.19 4.70 -17.60
CA CYS A 123 0.54 5.51 -16.44
C CYS A 123 -0.59 6.41 -15.95
N ALA A 124 -1.74 6.43 -16.64
CA ALA A 124 -2.88 7.21 -16.20
C ALA A 124 -3.64 6.51 -15.06
N GLU A 125 -4.11 7.31 -14.12
CA GLU A 125 -5.03 6.85 -13.10
C GLU A 125 -6.47 6.94 -13.62
N THR A 126 -7.19 5.81 -13.67
CA THR A 126 -8.63 5.81 -13.90
C THR A 126 -9.35 6.27 -12.65
N VAL A 127 -10.22 7.29 -12.79
CA VAL A 127 -11.00 7.85 -11.68
C VAL A 127 -12.49 7.66 -11.97
N PHE A 128 -13.13 6.77 -11.21
CA PHE A 128 -14.58 6.61 -11.28
C PHE A 128 -15.26 7.74 -10.52
N TYR A 129 -16.09 8.50 -11.24
CA TYR A 129 -16.84 9.62 -10.71
C TYR A 129 -18.12 9.12 -10.04
N MET A 130 -18.12 8.91 -8.73
CA MET A 130 -19.32 8.59 -7.97
C MET A 130 -20.28 9.78 -8.00
N THR A 131 -21.38 9.63 -8.72
CA THR A 131 -22.45 10.64 -8.82
C THR A 131 -23.34 10.63 -7.58
N TRP A 132 -24.30 11.53 -7.52
CA TRP A 132 -25.28 11.71 -6.45
C TRP A 132 -26.65 11.16 -6.81
N GLY A 133 -27.44 10.80 -5.81
CA GLY A 133 -28.83 10.42 -5.95
C GLY A 133 -29.69 11.62 -6.37
N ARG A 134 -30.77 11.38 -7.11
CA ARG A 134 -31.79 12.40 -7.38
C ARG A 134 -32.37 12.91 -6.08
N LYS A 135 -32.78 14.18 -6.04
CA LYS A 135 -33.16 14.91 -4.82
C LYS A 135 -34.18 14.17 -3.95
N ASN A 136 -35.17 13.53 -4.60
CA ASN A 136 -36.21 12.76 -3.94
C ASN A 136 -36.22 11.27 -4.32
N GLY A 137 -35.10 10.75 -4.82
CA GLY A 137 -35.00 9.39 -5.37
C GLY A 137 -35.40 9.29 -6.82
N ASP A 138 -35.45 8.08 -7.39
CA ASP A 138 -35.79 7.82 -8.77
C ASP A 138 -37.25 7.39 -8.93
N ALA A 139 -38.15 8.36 -9.02
CA ALA A 139 -39.58 8.11 -9.18
C ALA A 139 -39.90 7.27 -10.43
N SER A 140 -39.10 7.34 -11.49
CA SER A 140 -39.34 6.63 -12.73
C SER A 140 -39.18 5.12 -12.65
N ASN A 141 -38.23 4.66 -11.79
CA ASN A 141 -37.89 3.25 -11.61
C ASN A 141 -38.26 2.71 -10.24
N CYS A 142 -38.81 3.55 -9.37
CA CYS A 142 -39.20 3.26 -7.99
C CYS A 142 -40.10 2.04 -7.86
N ALA A 143 -41.09 1.91 -8.74
CA ALA A 143 -42.05 0.80 -8.70
C ALA A 143 -41.37 -0.56 -8.94
N SER A 144 -40.32 -0.61 -9.76
CA SER A 144 -39.58 -1.83 -10.07
C SER A 144 -38.49 -2.14 -9.04
N TYR A 145 -37.98 -1.14 -8.36
CA TYR A 145 -36.92 -1.29 -7.34
C TYR A 145 -37.09 -0.28 -6.20
N PRO A 146 -37.86 -0.62 -5.16
CA PRO A 146 -38.26 0.32 -4.10
C PRO A 146 -37.07 0.96 -3.33
N VAL A 147 -35.90 0.35 -3.36
CA VAL A 147 -34.67 0.88 -2.71
C VAL A 147 -34.35 2.30 -3.21
N ILE A 148 -34.56 2.59 -4.49
CA ILE A 148 -34.25 3.89 -5.10
C ILE A 148 -35.40 4.90 -5.03
N CYS A 149 -36.47 4.59 -4.31
CA CYS A 149 -37.60 5.52 -4.11
C CYS A 149 -37.23 6.75 -3.28
N THR A 150 -36.14 6.68 -2.54
CA THR A 150 -35.63 7.77 -1.70
C THR A 150 -34.23 8.19 -2.14
N TYR A 151 -33.87 9.42 -1.80
CA TYR A 151 -32.49 9.90 -1.99
C TYR A 151 -31.47 8.98 -1.32
N GLU A 152 -31.70 8.63 -0.06
CA GLU A 152 -30.78 7.83 0.75
C GLU A 152 -30.55 6.46 0.14
N GLY A 153 -31.62 5.79 -0.28
CA GLY A 153 -31.52 4.48 -0.91
C GLY A 153 -30.80 4.53 -2.27
N MET A 154 -31.13 5.52 -3.09
CA MET A 154 -30.46 5.72 -4.38
C MET A 154 -28.96 6.06 -4.17
N GLN A 155 -28.65 6.98 -3.25
CA GLN A 155 -27.27 7.37 -2.95
C GLN A 155 -26.45 6.21 -2.40
N GLN A 156 -27.04 5.37 -1.53
CA GLN A 156 -26.37 4.20 -1.02
C GLN A 156 -26.03 3.20 -2.12
N ARG A 157 -26.97 2.95 -3.04
CA ARG A 157 -26.74 2.08 -4.21
C ARG A 157 -25.64 2.61 -5.12
N LEU A 158 -25.65 3.91 -5.41
CA LEU A 158 -24.57 4.56 -6.17
C LEU A 158 -23.21 4.36 -5.50
N ARG A 159 -23.16 4.60 -4.20
CA ARG A 159 -21.92 4.41 -3.42
C ARG A 159 -21.40 2.98 -3.52
N GLU A 160 -22.25 1.99 -3.30
CA GLU A 160 -21.88 0.57 -3.37
C GLU A 160 -21.32 0.22 -4.75
N SER A 161 -22.04 0.58 -5.80
CA SER A 161 -21.66 0.24 -7.18
C SER A 161 -20.37 0.92 -7.63
N TYR A 162 -20.17 2.19 -7.29
CA TYR A 162 -18.93 2.90 -7.65
C TYR A 162 -17.73 2.40 -6.88
N LEU A 163 -17.89 2.03 -5.61
CA LEU A 163 -16.79 1.42 -4.84
C LEU A 163 -16.45 0.03 -5.38
N GLU A 164 -17.45 -0.78 -5.75
CA GLU A 164 -17.21 -2.08 -6.37
C GLU A 164 -16.51 -1.95 -7.73
N MET A 165 -16.92 -1.01 -8.57
CA MET A 165 -16.22 -0.72 -9.84
C MET A 165 -14.78 -0.31 -9.60
N SER A 166 -14.53 0.57 -8.65
CA SER A 166 -13.18 1.03 -8.32
C SER A 166 -12.30 -0.11 -7.79
N GLN A 167 -12.84 -0.93 -6.90
CA GLN A 167 -12.12 -2.08 -6.35
C GLN A 167 -11.79 -3.11 -7.42
N ASN A 168 -12.77 -3.48 -8.26
CA ASN A 168 -12.61 -4.52 -9.28
C ASN A 168 -11.65 -4.12 -10.40
N ASN A 169 -11.47 -2.82 -10.64
CA ASN A 169 -10.56 -2.26 -11.65
C ASN A 169 -9.27 -1.69 -11.04
N GLN A 170 -9.08 -1.79 -9.73
CA GLN A 170 -7.94 -1.17 -9.02
C GLN A 170 -7.79 0.33 -9.33
N ALA A 171 -8.92 1.01 -9.47
CA ALA A 171 -9.05 2.40 -9.86
C ALA A 171 -9.50 3.28 -8.69
N THR A 172 -9.24 4.56 -8.78
CA THR A 172 -9.68 5.55 -7.79
C THR A 172 -11.16 5.83 -7.91
N CYS A 173 -11.82 6.10 -6.79
CA CYS A 173 -13.18 6.64 -6.72
C CYS A 173 -13.15 8.11 -6.29
N ALA A 174 -13.71 9.02 -7.08
CA ALA A 174 -13.99 10.38 -6.65
C ALA A 174 -15.37 10.42 -5.96
N PRO A 175 -15.43 10.62 -4.61
CA PRO A 175 -16.64 10.39 -3.83
C PRO A 175 -17.62 11.57 -3.83
N VAL A 176 -17.92 12.13 -5.01
CA VAL A 176 -18.76 13.33 -5.12
C VAL A 176 -20.14 13.11 -4.51
N GLY A 177 -20.78 11.95 -4.75
CA GLY A 177 -22.09 11.66 -4.18
C GLY A 177 -22.10 11.56 -2.66
N VAL A 178 -20.98 11.13 -2.04
CA VAL A 178 -20.84 11.14 -0.57
C VAL A 178 -20.66 12.56 -0.05
N ALA A 179 -19.82 13.37 -0.71
CA ALA A 179 -19.68 14.79 -0.36
C ALA A 179 -21.02 15.54 -0.52
N TRP A 180 -21.79 15.22 -1.56
CA TRP A 180 -23.13 15.74 -1.80
C TRP A 180 -24.08 15.44 -0.64
N ARG A 181 -24.14 14.17 -0.21
CA ARG A 181 -24.94 13.76 0.95
C ARG A 181 -24.50 14.47 2.23
N ASN A 182 -23.18 14.53 2.49
CA ASN A 182 -22.66 15.18 3.66
C ASN A 182 -23.01 16.67 3.67
N PHE A 183 -22.89 17.34 2.53
CA PHE A 183 -23.21 18.75 2.40
C PHE A 183 -24.72 19.00 2.61
N ARG A 184 -25.60 18.24 1.99
CA ARG A 184 -27.06 18.34 2.19
C ARG A 184 -27.45 18.17 3.66
N ASN A 185 -26.79 17.29 4.39
CA ASN A 185 -27.06 17.04 5.81
C ASN A 185 -26.61 18.20 6.69
N LEU A 186 -25.46 18.80 6.40
CA LEU A 186 -24.87 19.88 7.18
C LEU A 186 -25.46 21.26 6.83
N TYR A 187 -25.80 21.47 5.57
CA TYR A 187 -26.27 22.75 5.03
C TYR A 187 -27.58 22.57 4.20
N PRO A 188 -28.68 22.17 4.84
CA PRO A 188 -29.93 21.80 4.13
C PRO A 188 -30.62 22.98 3.44
N THR A 189 -30.21 24.22 3.72
CA THR A 189 -30.78 25.42 3.10
C THR A 189 -30.09 25.83 1.81
N THR A 190 -28.89 25.31 1.53
CA THR A 190 -28.17 25.57 0.27
C THR A 190 -28.54 24.51 -0.75
N GLU A 191 -29.16 24.93 -1.85
CA GLU A 191 -29.62 24.03 -2.90
C GLU A 191 -28.46 23.60 -3.81
N LEU A 192 -28.39 22.32 -4.13
CA LEU A 192 -27.39 21.77 -5.03
C LEU A 192 -27.97 21.31 -6.37
N TYR A 193 -29.30 21.22 -6.49
CA TYR A 193 -29.98 20.71 -7.67
C TYR A 193 -30.68 21.81 -8.45
N GLN A 194 -30.73 21.66 -9.78
CA GLN A 194 -31.65 22.40 -10.64
C GLN A 194 -33.09 22.00 -10.35
N SER A 195 -34.03 22.72 -10.99
CA SER A 195 -35.47 22.47 -10.82
C SER A 195 -35.93 21.08 -11.26
N ASP A 196 -35.12 20.36 -12.03
CA ASP A 196 -35.41 18.97 -12.45
C ASP A 196 -35.00 17.93 -11.35
N GLU A 197 -34.51 18.39 -10.21
CA GLU A 197 -34.13 17.56 -9.05
C GLU A 197 -33.05 16.52 -9.36
N SER A 198 -32.30 16.71 -10.44
CA SER A 198 -31.31 15.77 -10.97
C SER A 198 -29.96 16.45 -11.29
N HIS A 199 -30.00 17.44 -12.21
CA HIS A 199 -28.78 18.16 -12.61
C HIS A 199 -28.28 19.12 -11.54
N PRO A 200 -26.97 19.39 -11.53
CA PRO A 200 -26.37 20.25 -10.51
C PRO A 200 -26.64 21.74 -10.80
N LEU A 201 -26.91 22.50 -9.76
CA LEU A 201 -26.67 23.94 -9.76
C LEU A 201 -25.16 24.24 -9.75
N GLU A 202 -24.81 25.51 -9.81
CA GLU A 202 -23.41 25.95 -9.74
C GLU A 202 -22.70 25.45 -8.46
N GLU A 203 -23.40 25.51 -7.31
CA GLU A 203 -22.95 25.01 -6.01
C GLU A 203 -22.64 23.51 -6.05
N GLY A 204 -23.50 22.72 -6.67
CA GLY A 204 -23.29 21.28 -6.83
C GLY A 204 -22.10 20.96 -7.75
N THR A 205 -21.95 21.71 -8.84
CA THR A 205 -20.82 21.58 -9.74
C THR A 205 -19.51 21.99 -9.07
N TYR A 206 -19.54 23.07 -8.26
CA TYR A 206 -18.38 23.51 -7.51
C TYR A 206 -17.95 22.50 -6.44
N LEU A 207 -18.93 21.88 -5.76
CA LEU A 207 -18.65 20.77 -4.83
C LEU A 207 -17.95 19.62 -5.55
N ALA A 208 -18.42 19.25 -6.74
CA ALA A 208 -17.75 18.22 -7.54
C ALA A 208 -16.32 18.61 -7.94
N ALA A 209 -16.10 19.88 -8.36
CA ALA A 209 -14.79 20.40 -8.69
C ALA A 209 -13.82 20.34 -7.50
N CYS A 210 -14.27 20.71 -6.28
CA CYS A 210 -13.51 20.61 -5.04
C CYS A 210 -13.14 19.15 -4.71
N VAL A 211 -14.08 18.21 -4.88
CA VAL A 211 -13.82 16.77 -4.70
C VAL A 211 -12.75 16.29 -5.69
N PHE A 212 -12.84 16.67 -6.98
CA PHE A 212 -11.82 16.28 -7.96
C PHE A 212 -10.46 16.89 -7.65
N TYR A 213 -10.41 18.14 -7.19
CA TYR A 213 -9.15 18.72 -6.78
C TYR A 213 -8.50 17.94 -5.63
N ALA A 214 -9.28 17.65 -4.59
CA ALA A 214 -8.78 16.86 -3.46
C ALA A 214 -8.41 15.42 -3.87
N THR A 215 -9.14 14.81 -4.81
CA THR A 215 -8.86 13.46 -5.33
C THR A 215 -7.58 13.41 -6.15
N ILE A 216 -7.40 14.34 -7.10
CA ILE A 216 -6.29 14.33 -8.06
C ILE A 216 -5.00 14.80 -7.42
N PHE A 217 -5.04 15.91 -6.69
CA PHE A 217 -3.84 16.49 -6.08
C PHE A 217 -3.55 16.01 -4.67
N ARG A 218 -4.52 15.36 -4.00
CA ARG A 218 -4.44 14.94 -2.59
C ARG A 218 -4.07 16.09 -1.66
N LYS A 219 -4.61 17.27 -2.01
CA LYS A 219 -4.44 18.54 -1.28
C LYS A 219 -5.81 19.09 -0.92
N SER A 220 -5.85 19.88 0.16
CA SER A 220 -7.07 20.62 0.50
C SER A 220 -7.28 21.77 -0.48
N CYS A 221 -8.53 21.95 -0.92
CA CYS A 221 -8.97 23.11 -1.69
C CYS A 221 -9.46 24.28 -0.82
N GLN A 222 -9.39 24.13 0.51
CA GLN A 222 -9.83 25.19 1.43
C GLN A 222 -9.00 26.46 1.24
N GLY A 223 -9.71 27.58 1.22
CA GLY A 223 -9.08 28.89 1.05
C GLY A 223 -8.70 29.23 -0.40
N THR A 224 -9.12 28.44 -1.39
CA THR A 224 -8.98 28.84 -2.79
C THR A 224 -9.68 30.18 -3.04
N PRO A 225 -9.04 31.12 -3.75
CA PRO A 225 -9.68 32.38 -4.14
C PRO A 225 -10.72 32.19 -5.26
N TYR A 226 -10.72 31.02 -5.95
CA TYR A 226 -11.67 30.73 -7.00
C TYR A 226 -12.97 30.14 -6.41
N MET A 227 -14.07 30.69 -6.81
CA MET A 227 -15.43 30.17 -6.55
C MET A 227 -16.22 30.15 -7.86
N GLY A 228 -17.17 29.26 -7.97
CA GLY A 228 -18.11 29.27 -9.10
C GLY A 228 -18.91 30.58 -9.17
N THR A 229 -19.48 30.86 -10.32
CA THR A 229 -20.26 32.08 -10.55
C THR A 229 -21.52 32.10 -9.68
N GLY A 230 -21.74 33.16 -8.93
CA GLY A 230 -22.93 33.34 -8.11
C GLY A 230 -22.91 32.63 -6.75
N ILE A 231 -21.88 31.86 -6.45
CA ILE A 231 -21.71 31.20 -5.14
C ILE A 231 -21.30 32.24 -4.09
N THR A 232 -21.98 32.25 -2.96
CA THR A 232 -21.62 33.14 -1.85
C THR A 232 -20.31 32.68 -1.20
N ASN A 233 -19.57 33.59 -0.56
CA ASN A 233 -18.35 33.24 0.16
C ASN A 233 -18.60 32.21 1.26
N SER A 234 -19.74 32.28 1.94
CA SER A 234 -20.14 31.33 2.97
C SER A 234 -20.36 29.93 2.38
N ASP A 235 -21.16 29.83 1.31
CA ASP A 235 -21.44 28.54 0.67
C ASP A 235 -20.18 27.96 0.05
N GLY A 236 -19.37 28.78 -0.61
CA GLY A 236 -18.08 28.36 -1.17
C GLY A 236 -17.14 27.78 -0.11
N PHE A 237 -17.00 28.43 1.04
CA PHE A 237 -16.18 27.93 2.16
C PHE A 237 -16.73 26.59 2.73
N ASN A 238 -18.06 26.51 2.90
CA ASN A 238 -18.71 25.30 3.38
C ASN A 238 -18.53 24.14 2.41
N ILE A 239 -18.67 24.39 1.10
CA ILE A 239 -18.46 23.40 0.02
C ILE A 239 -17.02 22.90 0.04
N GLN A 240 -16.02 23.80 0.09
CA GLN A 240 -14.61 23.42 0.17
C GLN A 240 -14.32 22.54 1.39
N THR A 241 -14.88 22.91 2.54
CA THR A 241 -14.68 22.18 3.80
C THR A 241 -15.22 20.75 3.69
N VAL A 242 -16.47 20.58 3.25
CA VAL A 242 -17.10 19.26 3.15
C VAL A 242 -16.46 18.40 2.07
N ALA A 243 -16.15 18.98 0.91
CA ALA A 243 -15.53 18.24 -0.18
C ALA A 243 -14.15 17.71 0.22
N CYS A 244 -13.30 18.58 0.77
CA CYS A 244 -11.95 18.20 1.16
C CYS A 244 -11.93 17.20 2.31
N ALA A 245 -12.75 17.38 3.36
CA ALA A 245 -12.87 16.41 4.45
C ALA A 245 -13.36 15.05 3.94
N THR A 246 -14.38 15.03 3.07
CA THR A 246 -14.90 13.76 2.51
C THR A 246 -13.83 12.96 1.79
N VAL A 247 -12.90 13.62 1.09
CA VAL A 247 -11.83 12.94 0.36
C VAL A 247 -10.66 12.60 1.28
N LEU A 248 -10.10 13.61 1.95
CA LEU A 248 -8.78 13.53 2.58
C LEU A 248 -8.80 12.77 3.92
N ASP A 249 -9.92 12.79 4.65
CA ASP A 249 -10.02 12.07 5.93
C ASP A 249 -10.17 10.55 5.76
N SER A 250 -10.35 10.07 4.53
CA SER A 250 -10.66 8.66 4.27
C SER A 250 -10.17 8.18 2.89
N LEU A 251 -8.96 8.54 2.49
CA LEU A 251 -8.39 8.17 1.19
C LEU A 251 -8.51 6.67 0.87
N GLU A 252 -8.30 5.81 1.87
CA GLU A 252 -8.40 4.36 1.71
C GLU A 252 -9.82 3.90 1.30
N ASN A 253 -10.86 4.56 1.81
CA ASN A 253 -12.24 4.22 1.48
C ASN A 253 -12.57 4.50 0.01
N TRP A 254 -11.82 5.38 -0.63
CA TRP A 254 -12.02 5.78 -2.03
C TRP A 254 -11.05 5.11 -2.99
N GLN A 255 -10.31 4.08 -2.54
CA GLN A 255 -9.25 3.43 -3.32
C GLN A 255 -8.21 4.44 -3.84
N GLN A 256 -8.05 5.56 -3.15
CA GLN A 256 -7.12 6.63 -3.54
C GLN A 256 -5.69 6.32 -3.10
N TYR A 257 -5.24 5.14 -3.41
CA TYR A 257 -3.82 4.79 -3.26
C TYR A 257 -2.97 5.47 -4.34
N GLY A 258 -3.61 6.04 -5.35
CA GLY A 258 -3.00 6.58 -6.55
C GLY A 258 -2.38 5.49 -7.40
N SER A 259 -1.69 5.91 -8.43
CA SER A 259 -0.70 5.10 -9.12
C SER A 259 0.50 4.74 -8.21
N LEU A 260 0.56 5.31 -7.00
CA LEU A 260 1.63 5.03 -6.06
C LEU A 260 1.61 3.57 -5.62
N PRO A 261 2.72 2.86 -5.78
CA PRO A 261 2.83 1.51 -5.26
C PRO A 261 2.79 1.56 -3.73
N ALA A 262 2.21 0.54 -3.10
CA ALA A 262 2.30 0.34 -1.67
C ALA A 262 3.32 -0.76 -1.40
N ALA A 263 4.52 -0.39 -1.00
CA ALA A 263 5.55 -1.35 -0.62
C ALA A 263 5.17 -2.04 0.69
N ARG A 264 5.25 -3.36 0.72
CA ARG A 264 5.05 -4.17 1.92
C ARG A 264 5.70 -5.52 1.76
N PHE A 265 6.22 -6.08 2.85
CA PHE A 265 6.72 -7.45 2.88
C PHE A 265 6.50 -8.11 4.23
N THR A 266 6.59 -9.43 4.24
CA THR A 266 6.77 -10.27 5.42
C THR A 266 8.03 -11.10 5.22
N PHE A 267 8.53 -11.73 6.30
CA PHE A 267 9.69 -12.59 6.21
C PHE A 267 9.57 -13.81 7.13
N ALA A 268 10.25 -14.87 6.76
CA ALA A 268 10.49 -16.04 7.59
C ALA A 268 12.00 -16.25 7.72
N GLN A 269 12.46 -16.46 8.93
CA GLN A 269 13.89 -16.61 9.24
C GLN A 269 14.19 -18.04 9.68
N THR A 270 15.26 -18.61 9.12
CA THR A 270 15.86 -19.86 9.58
C THR A 270 17.35 -19.58 9.77
N ALA A 271 17.75 -19.48 11.02
CA ALA A 271 19.14 -19.17 11.32
C ALA A 271 19.54 -17.76 10.83
N ASN A 272 20.62 -17.67 10.05
CA ASN A 272 21.06 -16.43 9.40
C ASN A 272 20.49 -16.26 7.98
N GLN A 273 19.63 -17.16 7.53
CA GLN A 273 18.95 -17.06 6.24
C GLN A 273 17.53 -16.53 6.42
N VAL A 274 17.17 -15.55 5.63
CA VAL A 274 15.85 -14.91 5.64
C VAL A 274 15.21 -15.01 4.28
N ASN A 275 13.99 -15.53 4.24
CA ASN A 275 13.14 -15.60 3.05
C ASN A 275 12.13 -14.47 3.12
N PHE A 276 12.17 -13.56 2.16
CA PHE A 276 11.24 -12.44 2.09
C PHE A 276 10.06 -12.78 1.17
N THR A 277 8.87 -12.43 1.62
CA THR A 277 7.65 -12.52 0.82
C THR A 277 7.13 -11.11 0.54
N ASN A 278 7.18 -10.72 -0.71
CA ASN A 278 6.67 -9.43 -1.17
C ASN A 278 5.15 -9.41 -1.13
N GLN A 279 4.59 -8.39 -0.53
CA GLN A 279 3.15 -8.13 -0.44
C GLN A 279 2.79 -6.75 -1.00
N SER A 280 3.69 -6.14 -1.77
CA SER A 280 3.47 -4.83 -2.37
C SER A 280 2.30 -4.86 -3.36
N LEU A 281 1.57 -3.76 -3.40
CA LEU A 281 0.46 -3.55 -4.33
C LEU A 281 0.87 -2.53 -5.40
N ARG A 282 0.30 -2.64 -6.59
CA ARG A 282 0.47 -1.69 -7.71
C ARG A 282 1.93 -1.44 -8.12
N ALA A 283 2.82 -2.43 -7.94
CA ALA A 283 4.21 -2.36 -8.32
C ALA A 283 4.57 -3.48 -9.30
N THR A 284 5.45 -3.19 -10.24
CA THR A 284 5.95 -4.14 -11.24
C THR A 284 7.44 -4.41 -11.10
N GLN A 285 8.15 -3.56 -10.35
CA GLN A 285 9.58 -3.67 -10.11
C GLN A 285 9.88 -3.49 -8.63
N TYR A 286 10.94 -4.13 -8.16
CA TYR A 286 11.32 -4.16 -6.76
C TYR A 286 12.82 -3.96 -6.61
N SER A 287 13.20 -3.31 -5.51
CA SER A 287 14.60 -3.18 -5.11
C SER A 287 14.71 -3.36 -3.59
N TRP A 288 15.47 -4.39 -3.20
CA TRP A 288 15.69 -4.75 -1.81
C TRP A 288 17.07 -4.32 -1.34
N ASN A 289 17.12 -3.64 -0.22
CA ASN A 289 18.34 -3.39 0.54
C ASN A 289 18.22 -4.14 1.86
N PHE A 290 19.11 -5.09 2.09
CA PHE A 290 19.08 -5.95 3.28
C PHE A 290 19.73 -5.31 4.52
N GLY A 291 20.33 -4.12 4.39
CA GLY A 291 20.86 -3.35 5.52
C GLY A 291 22.25 -3.79 5.99
N ASP A 292 22.87 -4.74 5.32
CA ASP A 292 24.19 -5.29 5.65
C ASP A 292 25.31 -4.84 4.70
N GLY A 293 25.01 -3.93 3.76
CA GLY A 293 25.93 -3.45 2.74
C GLY A 293 26.12 -4.38 1.54
N SER A 294 25.37 -5.49 1.46
CA SER A 294 25.34 -6.35 0.29
C SER A 294 24.71 -5.67 -0.93
N ALA A 295 24.87 -6.25 -2.12
CA ALA A 295 24.26 -5.75 -3.35
C ALA A 295 22.71 -5.79 -3.25
N LEU A 296 22.07 -4.81 -3.90
CA LEU A 296 20.61 -4.77 -3.99
C LEU A 296 20.08 -5.99 -4.76
N SER A 297 18.93 -6.51 -4.33
CA SER A 297 18.20 -7.57 -5.06
C SER A 297 16.98 -6.99 -5.76
N THR A 298 16.72 -7.44 -6.99
CA THR A 298 15.52 -7.08 -7.76
C THR A 298 14.50 -8.22 -7.85
N GLN A 299 14.75 -9.32 -7.15
CA GLN A 299 13.82 -10.46 -7.12
C GLN A 299 12.51 -10.09 -6.42
N ASN A 300 11.40 -10.69 -6.88
CA ASN A 300 10.11 -10.46 -6.26
C ASN A 300 10.09 -10.96 -4.79
N ASN A 301 10.53 -12.19 -4.58
CA ASN A 301 10.62 -12.82 -3.25
C ASN A 301 12.07 -13.28 -3.03
N PRO A 302 12.98 -12.42 -2.59
CA PRO A 302 14.38 -12.79 -2.43
C PRO A 302 14.60 -13.64 -1.17
N GLN A 303 15.66 -14.42 -1.22
CA GLN A 303 16.30 -15.04 -0.09
C GLN A 303 17.62 -14.34 0.17
N HIS A 304 17.92 -14.03 1.42
CA HIS A 304 19.18 -13.41 1.82
C HIS A 304 19.82 -14.12 3.02
N THR A 305 21.13 -14.23 3.01
CA THR A 305 21.91 -14.86 4.09
C THR A 305 22.84 -13.82 4.70
N TYR A 306 22.63 -13.50 5.95
CA TYR A 306 23.46 -12.57 6.71
C TYR A 306 24.74 -13.28 7.20
N THR A 307 25.89 -12.61 7.06
CA THR A 307 27.18 -13.15 7.46
C THR A 307 27.53 -12.92 8.93
N SER A 308 26.83 -11.98 9.58
CA SER A 308 27.05 -11.61 10.98
C SER A 308 25.73 -11.52 11.72
N THR A 309 25.79 -11.63 13.04
CA THR A 309 24.66 -11.36 13.92
C THR A 309 24.45 -9.85 14.06
N GLY A 310 23.21 -9.41 14.20
CA GLY A 310 22.92 -7.99 14.37
C GLY A 310 21.46 -7.67 14.08
N GLN A 311 21.15 -6.38 14.18
CA GLN A 311 19.91 -5.82 13.71
C GLN A 311 20.15 -5.17 12.35
N TYR A 312 19.32 -5.54 11.39
CA TYR A 312 19.40 -5.05 10.02
C TYR A 312 18.11 -4.36 9.64
N ILE A 313 18.21 -3.13 9.15
CA ILE A 313 17.05 -2.40 8.61
C ILE A 313 16.93 -2.79 7.14
N VAL A 314 15.94 -3.64 6.85
CA VAL A 314 15.65 -4.06 5.49
C VAL A 314 14.70 -3.05 4.85
N THR A 315 15.01 -2.61 3.65
CA THR A 315 14.20 -1.68 2.88
C THR A 315 13.78 -2.33 1.57
N LEU A 316 12.46 -2.43 1.36
CA LEU A 316 11.88 -2.71 0.05
C LEU A 316 11.46 -1.39 -0.61
N THR A 317 11.98 -1.13 -1.80
CA THR A 317 11.45 -0.10 -2.70
C THR A 317 10.62 -0.81 -3.77
N ALA A 318 9.34 -0.49 -3.84
CA ALA A 318 8.40 -0.95 -4.86
C ALA A 318 8.21 0.17 -5.89
N LEU A 319 8.30 -0.16 -7.18
CA LEU A 319 8.20 0.80 -8.28
C LEU A 319 7.11 0.37 -9.26
N THR A 320 6.40 1.36 -9.82
CA THR A 320 5.52 1.16 -10.98
C THR A 320 6.32 1.18 -12.28
N ALA A 321 5.73 0.71 -13.37
CA ALA A 321 6.30 0.89 -14.71
C ALA A 321 6.47 2.37 -15.10
N CYS A 322 5.77 3.27 -14.41
CA CYS A 322 5.72 4.71 -14.65
C CYS A 322 6.74 5.50 -13.83
N GLY A 323 7.54 4.82 -13.00
CA GLY A 323 8.61 5.45 -12.20
C GLY A 323 8.17 5.90 -10.81
N ASP A 324 6.90 5.80 -10.47
CA ASP A 324 6.46 6.06 -9.10
C ASP A 324 7.03 5.01 -8.16
N SER A 325 7.40 5.42 -6.96
CA SER A 325 7.97 4.51 -5.99
C SER A 325 7.45 4.73 -4.57
N ASN A 326 7.43 3.66 -3.81
CA ASN A 326 7.16 3.68 -2.37
C ASN A 326 8.14 2.78 -1.65
N LYS A 327 8.44 3.10 -0.40
CA LYS A 327 9.40 2.33 0.42
C LYS A 327 8.73 1.83 1.68
N TYR A 328 9.06 0.61 2.04
CA TYR A 328 8.72 0.00 3.33
C TYR A 328 9.99 -0.51 3.99
N THR A 329 10.13 -0.26 5.30
CA THR A 329 11.28 -0.71 6.10
C THR A 329 10.80 -1.55 7.27
N ASP A 330 11.56 -2.59 7.58
CA ASP A 330 11.37 -3.37 8.79
C ASP A 330 12.73 -3.77 9.38
N THR A 331 12.77 -4.01 10.68
CA THR A 331 14.00 -4.38 11.38
C THR A 331 14.04 -5.88 11.64
N ILE A 332 15.04 -6.54 11.11
CA ILE A 332 15.27 -7.98 11.29
C ILE A 332 16.41 -8.17 12.30
N THR A 333 16.16 -9.00 13.30
CA THR A 333 17.20 -9.40 14.25
C THR A 333 17.76 -10.76 13.84
N VAL A 334 18.99 -10.77 13.35
CA VAL A 334 19.73 -11.99 13.08
C VAL A 334 20.49 -12.38 14.35
N SER A 335 19.97 -13.34 15.06
CA SER A 335 20.65 -13.93 16.21
C SER A 335 21.73 -14.90 15.71
N ALA A 336 22.78 -15.10 16.47
CA ALA A 336 23.66 -16.22 16.22
C ALA A 336 22.78 -17.47 16.16
N VAL A 337 22.82 -18.16 15.04
CA VAL A 337 22.51 -19.57 15.13
C VAL A 337 23.49 -20.07 16.16
N PRO A 338 23.07 -20.85 17.14
CA PRO A 338 24.02 -21.76 17.72
C PRO A 338 24.48 -22.60 16.51
N ASN A 339 25.61 -22.25 15.92
CA ASN A 339 26.24 -23.10 14.93
C ASN A 339 26.19 -24.48 15.52
N GLY A 340 25.47 -25.38 14.86
CA GLY A 340 25.53 -26.78 15.21
C GLY A 340 27.02 -27.01 15.34
N ILE A 341 27.46 -27.37 16.50
CA ILE A 341 28.82 -27.28 17.01
C ILE A 341 29.77 -27.76 15.93
N ASN A 342 30.37 -26.82 15.19
CA ASN A 342 31.60 -27.10 14.53
C ASN A 342 32.59 -27.28 15.69
N GLU A 343 32.95 -28.54 15.87
CA GLU A 343 34.13 -29.00 16.64
C GLU A 343 34.71 -27.93 17.53
N LEU A 344 34.20 -27.84 18.73
CA LEU A 344 35.05 -27.42 19.80
C LEU A 344 36.17 -28.42 19.85
N GLU A 345 37.37 -27.92 20.09
CA GLU A 345 38.50 -28.74 20.50
C GLU A 345 38.03 -29.73 21.58
N ASN A 346 37.47 -30.84 21.12
CA ASN A 346 37.35 -32.02 21.90
C ASN A 346 38.79 -32.42 22.14
N ASP A 347 39.17 -32.50 23.38
CA ASP A 347 40.43 -33.20 23.72
C ASP A 347 40.38 -34.49 22.84
N PRO A 348 41.37 -34.67 21.93
CA PRO A 348 41.36 -35.78 20.99
C PRO A 348 41.26 -37.15 21.64
N GLY A 349 41.32 -37.19 22.96
CA GLY A 349 41.21 -38.37 23.78
C GLY A 349 39.84 -38.77 24.27
N ILE A 350 38.75 -37.98 23.98
CA ILE A 350 37.39 -38.35 24.43
C ILE A 350 36.31 -38.01 23.39
N GLN A 351 35.44 -38.98 23.12
CA GLN A 351 34.25 -38.80 22.31
C GLN A 351 33.01 -38.88 23.19
N ILE A 352 32.05 -37.97 23.02
CA ILE A 352 30.80 -37.93 23.80
C ILE A 352 29.64 -37.96 22.84
N HIS A 353 28.67 -38.81 23.17
CA HIS A 353 27.42 -38.93 22.42
C HIS A 353 26.20 -39.00 23.37
N TYR A 354 25.17 -38.16 23.13
CA TYR A 354 23.91 -38.22 23.85
C TYR A 354 22.76 -38.49 22.90
N GLN A 355 22.06 -39.55 23.15
CA GLN A 355 20.88 -39.95 22.35
C GLN A 355 19.86 -40.67 23.22
N GLN A 356 18.58 -40.32 23.06
CA GLN A 356 17.46 -40.97 23.75
C GLN A 356 17.64 -41.14 25.27
N GLY A 357 18.14 -40.11 25.92
CA GLY A 357 18.33 -40.11 27.37
C GLY A 357 19.57 -40.85 27.83
N LEU A 358 20.46 -41.27 26.93
CA LEU A 358 21.68 -41.99 27.24
C LEU A 358 22.89 -41.16 26.82
N LEU A 359 23.68 -40.76 27.80
CA LEU A 359 25.00 -40.12 27.60
C LEU A 359 26.03 -41.23 27.54
N LYS A 360 26.77 -41.33 26.44
CA LYS A 360 27.89 -42.25 26.25
C LYS A 360 29.20 -41.49 26.04
N TRP A 361 30.30 -42.05 26.53
CA TRP A 361 31.62 -41.50 26.25
C TRP A 361 32.61 -42.61 25.93
N ALA A 362 33.55 -42.35 25.05
CA ALA A 362 34.64 -43.27 24.68
C ALA A 362 35.96 -42.51 24.88
N THR A 363 36.87 -43.14 25.57
CA THR A 363 38.21 -42.58 25.84
C THR A 363 39.24 -43.72 26.12
N THR A 364 40.47 -43.44 25.81
CA THR A 364 41.61 -44.30 26.18
C THR A 364 42.14 -44.00 27.57
N GLN A 365 41.64 -42.93 28.21
CA GLN A 365 42.14 -42.49 29.52
C GLN A 365 41.37 -43.10 30.69
N ASN A 366 42.05 -43.36 31.81
CA ASN A 366 41.44 -43.85 33.03
C ASN A 366 40.71 -42.73 33.77
N LEU A 367 39.38 -42.64 33.60
CA LEU A 367 38.54 -41.65 34.26
C LEU A 367 38.30 -41.99 35.74
N LYS A 368 38.17 -40.96 36.56
CA LYS A 368 37.82 -41.04 37.98
C LYS A 368 36.35 -40.70 38.22
N ASP A 369 35.93 -39.56 37.69
CA ASP A 369 34.56 -39.04 37.80
C ASP A 369 34.16 -38.20 36.59
N ILE A 370 32.82 -37.98 36.46
CA ILE A 370 32.19 -37.14 35.49
C ILE A 370 31.31 -36.13 36.21
N THR A 371 31.33 -34.86 35.75
CA THR A 371 30.43 -33.82 36.20
C THR A 371 29.84 -33.13 34.97
N LEU A 372 28.52 -32.99 34.95
CA LEU A 372 27.77 -32.31 33.88
C LEU A 372 27.16 -31.03 34.44
N TYR A 373 27.29 -29.95 33.68
CA TYR A 373 26.74 -28.62 33.99
C TYR A 373 25.77 -28.18 32.90
N ASP A 374 24.71 -27.46 33.26
CA ASP A 374 23.90 -26.74 32.31
C ASP A 374 24.54 -25.42 31.84
N ALA A 375 23.82 -24.66 31.02
CA ALA A 375 24.31 -23.40 30.47
C ALA A 375 24.58 -22.32 31.55
N GLU A 376 23.91 -22.40 32.69
CA GLU A 376 24.07 -21.50 33.84
C GLU A 376 25.20 -21.93 34.79
N GLY A 377 25.86 -23.06 34.49
CA GLY A 377 26.95 -23.60 35.34
C GLY A 377 26.48 -24.42 36.52
N LYS A 378 25.18 -24.77 36.59
CA LYS A 378 24.61 -25.62 37.62
C LYS A 378 24.95 -27.07 37.34
N ILE A 379 25.32 -27.84 38.35
CA ILE A 379 25.53 -29.28 38.23
C ILE A 379 24.22 -29.99 38.04
N VAL A 380 24.03 -30.66 36.88
CA VAL A 380 22.85 -31.46 36.53
C VAL A 380 23.12 -32.98 36.69
N TYR A 381 24.38 -33.37 36.69
CA TYR A 381 24.76 -34.75 36.98
C TYR A 381 26.20 -34.81 37.47
N GLN A 382 26.45 -35.66 38.44
CA GLN A 382 27.79 -35.95 38.94
C GLN A 382 27.89 -37.40 39.44
N ASN A 383 28.90 -38.15 39.01
CA ASN A 383 29.10 -39.50 39.45
C ASN A 383 30.58 -39.96 39.36
N ALA A 384 30.98 -40.87 40.22
CA ALA A 384 32.23 -41.58 40.08
C ALA A 384 32.16 -42.58 38.94
N ILE A 385 33.22 -42.75 38.17
CA ILE A 385 33.28 -43.69 37.04
C ILE A 385 33.99 -44.99 37.54
N SER A 386 33.23 -46.06 37.58
CA SER A 386 33.76 -47.40 37.80
C SER A 386 34.40 -47.95 36.53
N GLN A 387 35.38 -48.84 36.67
CA GLN A 387 36.09 -49.44 35.55
C GLN A 387 35.12 -50.20 34.65
N GLY A 388 35.04 -49.82 33.34
CA GLY A 388 34.17 -50.44 32.34
C GLY A 388 32.82 -49.69 32.08
N ILE A 389 32.42 -48.73 32.92
CA ILE A 389 31.19 -47.92 32.69
C ILE A 389 31.54 -46.71 31.86
N GLN A 390 30.95 -46.62 30.66
CA GLN A 390 31.15 -45.54 29.72
C GLN A 390 29.80 -44.92 29.28
N GLU A 391 28.75 -45.01 30.13
CA GLU A 391 27.46 -44.45 29.85
C GLU A 391 26.70 -44.03 31.12
N ALA A 392 25.79 -43.08 30.97
CA ALA A 392 24.86 -42.62 32.03
C ALA A 392 23.49 -42.37 31.44
N ARG A 393 22.42 -42.77 32.15
CA ARG A 393 21.04 -42.42 31.81
C ARG A 393 20.69 -41.07 32.46
N LEU A 394 20.26 -40.11 31.66
CA LEU A 394 19.99 -38.75 32.07
C LEU A 394 18.72 -38.26 31.39
N SER A 395 17.85 -37.55 32.12
CA SER A 395 16.71 -36.82 31.53
C SER A 395 17.11 -35.35 31.40
N LEU A 396 17.72 -35.00 30.28
CA LEU A 396 18.15 -33.66 29.99
C LEU A 396 17.15 -33.01 28.99
N THR A 397 16.91 -31.71 29.20
CA THR A 397 16.08 -30.88 28.28
C THR A 397 16.92 -30.33 27.14
N THR A 398 16.28 -29.76 26.13
CA THR A 398 16.97 -28.98 25.07
C THR A 398 17.84 -27.91 25.71
N GLY A 399 19.12 -27.85 25.30
CA GLY A 399 20.10 -26.93 25.86
C GLY A 399 21.57 -27.33 25.60
N ILE A 400 22.47 -26.49 26.05
CA ILE A 400 23.91 -26.74 25.99
C ILE A 400 24.37 -27.25 27.35
N TYR A 401 25.18 -28.31 27.32
CA TYR A 401 25.71 -28.95 28.51
C TYR A 401 27.24 -29.04 28.44
N TRP A 402 27.88 -28.76 29.56
CA TRP A 402 29.34 -28.85 29.74
C TRP A 402 29.65 -30.11 30.52
N VAL A 403 30.60 -30.90 30.02
CA VAL A 403 31.05 -32.12 30.68
C VAL A 403 32.50 -31.92 31.14
N ARG A 404 32.74 -32.25 32.40
CA ARG A 404 34.06 -32.32 32.98
C ARG A 404 34.34 -33.73 33.46
N PHE A 405 35.43 -34.32 32.99
CA PHE A 405 36.00 -35.57 33.50
C PHE A 405 37.29 -35.32 34.27
N ASN A 406 37.42 -35.91 35.43
CA ASN A 406 38.68 -36.00 36.10
C ASN A 406 39.30 -37.38 35.84
N THR A 407 40.56 -37.45 35.48
CA THR A 407 41.29 -38.70 35.32
C THR A 407 41.88 -39.17 36.64
N LYS A 408 42.19 -40.47 36.74
CA LYS A 408 42.93 -40.98 37.92
C LYS A 408 44.34 -40.40 38.05
N SER A 409 44.95 -39.87 36.98
CA SER A 409 46.23 -39.18 36.99
C SER A 409 46.13 -37.73 37.43
N GLY A 410 44.93 -37.21 37.69
CA GLY A 410 44.71 -35.82 38.12
C GLY A 410 44.51 -34.82 36.98
N GLN A 411 44.47 -35.27 35.73
CA GLN A 411 44.18 -34.42 34.57
C GLN A 411 42.69 -34.14 34.49
N ILE A 412 42.31 -32.93 34.02
CA ILE A 412 40.94 -32.52 33.78
C ILE A 412 40.70 -32.49 32.27
N ILE A 413 39.67 -33.20 31.80
CA ILE A 413 39.20 -33.18 30.43
C ILE A 413 37.85 -32.45 30.41
N LYS A 414 37.70 -31.51 29.50
CA LYS A 414 36.44 -30.74 29.32
C LYS A 414 35.89 -30.97 27.92
N SER A 415 34.61 -31.11 27.85
CA SER A 415 33.87 -31.17 26.57
C SER A 415 32.51 -30.54 26.74
N ARG A 416 31.78 -30.38 25.67
CA ARG A 416 30.37 -29.93 25.71
C ARG A 416 29.55 -30.61 24.62
N PHE A 417 28.25 -30.69 24.81
CA PHE A 417 27.31 -31.13 23.79
C PHE A 417 26.02 -30.33 23.88
N ALA A 418 25.28 -30.31 22.81
CA ALA A 418 23.95 -29.71 22.78
C ALA A 418 22.88 -30.76 22.54
N ILE A 419 21.72 -30.55 23.18
CA ILE A 419 20.50 -31.29 22.90
C ILE A 419 19.60 -30.37 22.10
N VAL A 420 19.28 -30.81 20.89
CA VAL A 420 18.35 -30.11 19.99
C VAL A 420 17.15 -31.04 19.80
N GLN A 421 15.95 -30.50 19.90
CA GLN A 421 14.71 -31.24 19.53
C GLN A 421 14.50 -31.22 18.05
#